data_1d90f2a3617afed87e64eb4e696e78e6
#
_entry.id   1d90f2a3617afed87e64eb4e696e78e6
#
_cell.length_a   1.000
_cell.length_b   1.000
_cell.length_c   1.000
_cell.angle_alpha   90.00
_cell.angle_beta   90.00
_cell.angle_gamma   90.00
#
_symmetry.space_group_name_H-M   'P 1'
#
loop_
_entity.id
_entity.type
_entity.pdbx_description
1 polymer ?
#
loop_
_entity_poly.entity_id
_entity_poly.type
_entity_poly.pdbx_seq_one_letter_code
_entity_poly.pdbx_strand_id
1 'polypeptide(L)'
;MFRLWKGRKDAENKTNNLNEKNTHEIKSQIENDGTNGTDLDKPGSHLIDLRHIFKIYYLGGEEVRANDDVSVAIDKGEFVAIVGKSGSGKSTLMNMIGCLDTPTSGSYFLHGKDVSRMTDNELSDVRNQEIGFIF
;
A
#
# COMPACT_ATOMS: atom_id res chain seq x y z
N MET A 1 0.15 -0.90 -15.15
CA MET A 1 0.86 -0.37 -13.98
C MET A 1 0.08 0.80 -13.43
N PHE A 2 -0.27 0.77 -12.16
CA PHE A 2 -0.94 1.88 -11.46
C PHE A 2 0.09 2.63 -10.60
N ARG A 3 -0.27 3.84 -10.16
CA ARG A 3 0.56 4.66 -9.28
C ARG A 3 -0.21 4.94 -8.00
N LEU A 4 0.47 4.86 -6.85
CA LEU A 4 0.00 5.40 -5.60
C LEU A 4 0.48 6.84 -5.44
N TRP A 5 -0.45 7.70 -5.04
CA TRP A 5 -0.15 9.03 -4.56
C TRP A 5 -0.49 9.10 -3.07
N LYS A 6 0.45 9.58 -2.25
CA LYS A 6 0.31 9.73 -0.81
C LYS A 6 0.37 11.20 -0.41
N GLY A 7 -0.51 11.64 0.47
CA GLY A 7 -0.51 12.96 1.08
C GLY A 7 -0.74 12.86 2.59
N ARG A 8 -0.08 13.71 3.37
CA ARG A 8 -0.33 13.84 4.81
C ARG A 8 -1.25 15.03 5.06
N LYS A 9 -2.11 14.94 6.07
CA LYS A 9 -3.01 16.03 6.46
C LYS A 9 -2.31 17.22 7.16
N ASP A 10 -1.02 17.12 7.48
CA ASP A 10 -0.29 18.12 8.29
C ASP A 10 0.34 19.25 7.46
N ALA A 11 -0.01 19.39 6.18
CA ALA A 11 0.54 20.41 5.29
C ALA A 11 -0.42 21.62 5.08
N GLU A 12 -1.11 22.07 6.12
CA GLU A 12 -1.66 23.42 6.14
C GLU A 12 -0.65 24.38 6.77
N ASN A 13 -0.02 25.17 5.94
CA ASN A 13 0.79 26.38 6.12
C ASN A 13 2.27 26.21 5.76
N LYS A 14 2.56 26.24 4.46
CA LYS A 14 3.74 26.90 3.88
C LYS A 14 3.76 26.81 2.36
N THR A 15 2.81 27.41 1.70
CA THR A 15 2.97 27.82 0.31
C THR A 15 3.47 29.26 0.33
N ASN A 16 4.77 29.45 0.11
CA ASN A 16 5.31 30.52 -0.71
C ASN A 16 6.84 30.45 -0.68
N ASN A 17 7.44 30.45 -1.84
CA ASN A 17 8.88 30.55 -2.11
C ASN A 17 9.72 29.29 -2.04
N LEU A 18 9.78 28.52 -3.12
CA LEU A 18 10.94 27.69 -3.40
C LEU A 18 11.29 27.82 -4.90
N ASN A 19 12.32 28.62 -5.09
CA ASN A 19 13.08 28.75 -6.33
C ASN A 19 13.80 27.44 -6.70
N GLU A 20 13.95 27.23 -8.02
CA GLU A 20 14.52 26.05 -8.70
C GLU A 20 15.99 25.68 -8.38
N LYS A 21 16.59 26.15 -7.29
CA LYS A 21 18.01 25.90 -6.96
C LYS A 21 18.26 24.71 -6.05
N ASN A 22 17.26 24.07 -5.46
CA ASN A 22 17.46 23.04 -4.41
C ASN A 22 17.34 21.59 -4.87
N THR A 23 17.21 21.32 -6.17
CA THR A 23 17.05 19.92 -6.64
C THR A 23 18.35 19.12 -6.64
N HIS A 24 19.51 19.79 -6.67
CA HIS A 24 20.83 19.13 -6.65
C HIS A 24 21.37 18.85 -5.24
N GLU A 25 21.03 19.66 -4.24
CA GLU A 25 21.46 19.44 -2.86
C GLU A 25 20.68 18.35 -2.13
N ILE A 26 19.42 18.15 -2.48
CA ILE A 26 18.58 17.10 -1.88
C ILE A 26 19.06 15.69 -2.29
N LYS A 27 19.61 15.53 -3.49
CA LYS A 27 20.13 14.23 -3.95
C LYS A 27 21.41 13.80 -3.22
N SER A 28 22.24 14.72 -2.79
CA SER A 28 23.51 14.40 -2.11
C SER A 28 23.36 14.11 -0.62
N GLN A 29 22.23 14.45 0.00
CA GLN A 29 21.94 14.15 1.42
C GLN A 29 21.27 12.79 1.64
N ILE A 30 20.72 12.18 0.60
CA ILE A 30 20.06 10.87 0.68
C ILE A 30 21.08 9.71 0.66
N GLU A 31 22.30 9.94 0.16
CA GLU A 31 23.32 8.89 0.01
C GLU A 31 24.22 8.66 1.23
N ASN A 32 24.08 9.42 2.33
CA ASN A 32 24.99 9.35 3.47
C ASN A 32 24.34 9.15 4.84
N ASP A 33 23.07 8.73 4.90
CA ASP A 33 22.51 8.31 6.18
C ASP A 33 22.57 6.77 6.30
N GLY A 34 23.70 6.33 6.88
CA GLY A 34 23.90 4.94 7.30
C GLY A 34 22.98 4.61 8.48
N THR A 35 21.68 4.69 8.29
CA THR A 35 20.71 4.21 9.27
C THR A 35 20.65 2.70 9.20
N ASN A 36 21.19 2.05 10.23
CA ASN A 36 20.84 0.69 10.64
C ASN A 36 19.33 0.49 10.41
N GLY A 37 18.93 -0.63 9.77
CA GLY A 37 17.55 -0.95 9.40
C GLY A 37 16.57 -0.51 10.47
N THR A 38 15.79 0.51 10.15
CA THR A 38 14.85 1.12 11.09
C THR A 38 13.73 0.12 11.37
N ASP A 39 13.13 0.20 12.54
CA ASP A 39 11.93 -0.60 12.89
C ASP A 39 10.81 -0.51 11.82
N LEU A 40 10.88 0.48 10.93
CA LEU A 40 9.97 0.68 9.80
C LEU A 40 10.10 -0.38 8.68
N ASP A 41 11.23 -1.08 8.61
CA ASP A 41 11.43 -2.17 7.61
C ASP A 41 10.87 -3.52 8.09
N LYS A 42 10.44 -3.60 9.35
CA LYS A 42 9.83 -4.82 9.88
C LYS A 42 8.44 -5.04 9.28
N PRO A 43 8.06 -6.29 8.96
CA PRO A 43 6.70 -6.60 8.53
C PRO A 43 5.67 -6.13 9.55
N GLY A 44 4.66 -5.38 9.08
CA GLY A 44 3.58 -4.85 9.93
C GLY A 44 3.93 -3.57 10.69
N SER A 45 5.03 -2.88 10.38
CA SER A 45 5.38 -1.58 10.99
C SER A 45 4.45 -0.45 10.57
N HIS A 46 3.80 -0.57 9.39
CA HIS A 46 2.85 0.40 8.86
C HIS A 46 1.40 0.03 9.21
N LEU A 47 0.48 0.98 9.11
CA LEU A 47 -0.96 0.72 9.28
C LEU A 47 -1.45 -0.31 8.26
N ILE A 48 -1.07 -0.12 6.99
CA ILE A 48 -1.29 -1.06 5.89
C ILE A 48 0.07 -1.36 5.29
N ASP A 49 0.46 -2.63 5.28
CA ASP A 49 1.76 -3.08 4.79
C ASP A 49 1.57 -4.31 3.89
N LEU A 50 1.55 -4.09 2.59
CA LEU A 50 1.49 -5.13 1.57
C LEU A 50 2.88 -5.37 1.02
N ARG A 51 3.33 -6.62 1.01
CA ARG A 51 4.68 -7.01 0.58
C ARG A 51 4.62 -8.12 -0.46
N HIS A 52 5.16 -7.84 -1.64
CA HIS A 52 5.27 -8.80 -2.73
C HIS A 52 3.94 -9.49 -3.04
N ILE A 53 2.87 -8.72 -3.15
CA ILE A 53 1.52 -9.22 -3.38
C ILE A 53 1.36 -9.64 -4.82
N PHE A 54 0.95 -10.90 -5.00
CA PHE A 54 0.47 -11.44 -6.26
C PHE A 54 -1.01 -11.80 -6.12
N LYS A 55 -1.81 -11.43 -7.10
CA LYS A 55 -3.18 -11.91 -7.23
C LYS A 55 -3.40 -12.45 -8.62
N ILE A 56 -3.64 -13.75 -8.68
CA ILE A 56 -3.77 -14.51 -9.92
C ILE A 56 -5.15 -15.16 -9.94
N TYR A 57 -5.89 -14.96 -11.01
CA TYR A 57 -7.15 -15.64 -11.29
C TYR A 57 -6.96 -16.63 -12.43
N TYR A 58 -7.65 -17.75 -12.35
CA TYR A 58 -7.70 -18.76 -13.41
C TYR A 58 -9.10 -18.73 -14.05
N LEU A 59 -9.18 -18.24 -15.27
CA LEU A 59 -10.42 -18.08 -16.02
C LEU A 59 -10.34 -18.86 -17.32
N GLY A 60 -11.20 -19.88 -17.46
CA GLY A 60 -11.25 -20.69 -18.69
C GLY A 60 -9.95 -21.42 -19.05
N GLY A 61 -9.10 -21.71 -18.05
CA GLY A 61 -7.79 -22.33 -18.27
C GLY A 61 -6.64 -21.34 -18.51
N GLU A 62 -6.93 -20.05 -18.58
CA GLU A 62 -5.94 -18.99 -18.70
C GLU A 62 -5.61 -18.35 -17.34
N GLU A 63 -4.33 -18.01 -17.15
CA GLU A 63 -3.85 -17.29 -15.97
C GLU A 63 -3.94 -15.77 -16.20
N VAL A 64 -4.68 -15.08 -15.34
CA VAL A 64 -4.79 -13.62 -15.34
C VAL A 64 -4.12 -13.06 -14.08
N ARG A 65 -2.99 -12.40 -14.26
CA ARG A 65 -2.26 -11.71 -13.18
C ARG A 65 -2.87 -10.33 -12.96
N ALA A 66 -3.78 -10.23 -12.03
CA ALA A 66 -4.45 -8.97 -11.68
C ALA A 66 -3.52 -8.04 -10.89
N ASN A 67 -2.71 -8.59 -9.99
CA ASN A 67 -1.59 -7.91 -9.35
C ASN A 67 -0.34 -8.80 -9.45
N ASP A 68 0.81 -8.19 -9.78
CA ASP A 68 2.06 -8.85 -10.06
C ASP A 68 3.17 -8.10 -9.31
N ASP A 69 3.63 -8.68 -8.19
CA ASP A 69 4.65 -8.13 -7.29
C ASP A 69 4.37 -6.70 -6.81
N VAL A 70 3.21 -6.50 -6.16
CA VAL A 70 2.82 -5.19 -5.64
C VAL A 70 3.19 -5.07 -4.17
N SER A 71 3.95 -4.02 -3.84
CA SER A 71 4.25 -3.65 -2.45
C SER A 71 3.77 -2.23 -2.16
N VAL A 72 3.07 -2.06 -1.03
CA VAL A 72 2.46 -0.79 -0.61
C VAL A 72 2.54 -0.68 0.91
N ALA A 73 3.06 0.43 1.39
CA ALA A 73 3.02 0.79 2.80
C ALA A 73 2.23 2.09 2.99
N ILE A 74 1.28 2.11 3.92
CA ILE A 74 0.47 3.28 4.25
C ILE A 74 0.49 3.47 5.77
N ASP A 75 0.86 4.67 6.20
CA ASP A 75 0.92 5.04 7.60
C ASP A 75 -0.40 5.61 8.11
N LYS A 76 -0.53 5.65 9.42
CA LYS A 76 -1.70 6.25 10.07
C LYS A 76 -1.81 7.74 9.71
N GLY A 77 -3.01 8.17 9.28
CA GLY A 77 -3.30 9.56 8.93
C GLY A 77 -2.92 9.92 7.49
N GLU A 78 -2.40 9.00 6.70
CA GLU A 78 -2.16 9.25 5.28
C GLU A 78 -3.45 9.21 4.47
N PHE A 79 -3.51 10.04 3.45
CA PHE A 79 -4.49 10.00 2.38
C PHE A 79 -3.82 9.44 1.13
N VAL A 80 -4.39 8.37 0.55
CA VAL A 80 -3.78 7.67 -0.58
C VAL A 80 -4.77 7.58 -1.72
N ALA A 81 -4.32 7.89 -2.94
CA ALA A 81 -5.07 7.69 -4.16
C ALA A 81 -4.39 6.63 -5.05
N ILE A 82 -5.16 5.65 -5.51
CA ILE A 82 -4.72 4.64 -6.46
C ILE A 82 -5.18 5.04 -7.86
N VAL A 83 -4.23 5.36 -8.72
CA VAL A 83 -4.49 5.84 -10.08
C VAL A 83 -3.86 4.91 -11.13
N GLY A 84 -4.51 4.78 -12.27
CA GLY A 84 -4.03 3.93 -13.37
C GLY A 84 -5.11 3.65 -14.41
N LYS A 85 -4.72 3.06 -15.54
CA LYS A 85 -5.61 2.69 -16.64
C LYS A 85 -6.66 1.66 -16.19
N SER A 86 -7.76 1.55 -16.92
CA SER A 86 -8.71 0.44 -16.73
C SER A 86 -7.99 -0.91 -16.90
N GLY A 87 -8.35 -1.90 -16.10
CA GLY A 87 -7.73 -3.23 -16.13
C GLY A 87 -6.33 -3.32 -15.50
N SER A 88 -5.82 -2.25 -14.87
CA SER A 88 -4.47 -2.29 -14.25
C SER A 88 -4.42 -2.90 -12.84
N GLY A 89 -5.46 -3.58 -12.38
CA GLY A 89 -5.48 -4.26 -11.08
C GLY A 89 -5.85 -3.40 -9.87
N LYS A 90 -6.29 -2.13 -10.07
CA LYS A 90 -6.65 -1.23 -8.96
C LYS A 90 -7.77 -1.78 -8.08
N SER A 91 -8.86 -2.22 -8.70
CA SER A 91 -10.02 -2.77 -7.96
C SER A 91 -9.64 -4.03 -7.20
N THR A 92 -8.79 -4.87 -7.80
CA THR A 92 -8.25 -6.06 -7.15
C THR A 92 -7.41 -5.70 -5.93
N LEU A 93 -6.52 -4.71 -6.06
CA LEU A 93 -5.72 -4.21 -4.94
C LEU A 93 -6.60 -3.60 -3.86
N MET A 94 -7.61 -2.80 -4.23
CA MET A 94 -8.57 -2.21 -3.28
C MET A 94 -9.36 -3.28 -2.52
N ASN A 95 -9.77 -4.36 -3.19
CA ASN A 95 -10.45 -5.48 -2.54
C ASN A 95 -9.55 -6.18 -1.51
N MET A 96 -8.26 -6.34 -1.82
CA MET A 96 -7.31 -6.92 -0.85
C MET A 96 -7.07 -5.97 0.33
N ILE A 97 -6.83 -4.66 0.07
CA ILE A 97 -6.69 -3.66 1.14
C ILE A 97 -7.92 -3.63 2.04
N GLY A 98 -9.11 -3.76 1.44
CA GLY A 98 -10.38 -3.82 2.15
C GLY A 98 -10.67 -5.17 2.82
N CYS A 99 -9.76 -6.12 2.81
CA CYS A 99 -9.99 -7.49 3.31
C CYS A 99 -11.23 -8.18 2.70
N LEU A 100 -11.61 -7.79 1.47
CA LEU A 100 -12.68 -8.45 0.69
C LEU A 100 -12.16 -9.62 -0.13
N ASP A 101 -10.84 -9.71 -0.30
CA ASP A 101 -10.16 -10.78 -1.01
C ASP A 101 -8.78 -11.01 -0.39
N THR A 102 -8.19 -12.19 -0.62
CA THR A 102 -6.85 -12.53 -0.14
C THR A 102 -5.86 -12.59 -1.30
N PRO A 103 -4.58 -12.29 -1.06
CA PRO A 103 -3.55 -12.47 -2.09
C PRO A 103 -3.36 -13.95 -2.42
N THR A 104 -2.94 -14.25 -3.66
CA THR A 104 -2.50 -15.59 -4.06
C THR A 104 -1.16 -15.92 -3.40
N SER A 105 -0.29 -14.92 -3.28
CA SER A 105 0.98 -14.99 -2.52
C SER A 105 1.43 -13.61 -2.10
N GLY A 106 2.42 -13.53 -1.21
CA GLY A 106 2.88 -12.33 -0.55
C GLY A 106 2.34 -12.24 0.87
N SER A 107 2.55 -11.09 1.51
CA SER A 107 2.11 -10.85 2.90
C SER A 107 1.37 -9.53 3.00
N TYR A 108 0.26 -9.51 3.74
CA TYR A 108 -0.50 -8.32 4.04
C TYR A 108 -0.70 -8.18 5.55
N PHE A 109 -0.14 -7.11 6.10
CA PHE A 109 -0.33 -6.75 7.50
C PHE A 109 -1.23 -5.54 7.60
N LEU A 110 -2.29 -5.66 8.40
CA LEU A 110 -3.18 -4.57 8.78
C LEU A 110 -3.03 -4.33 10.28
N HIS A 111 -2.60 -3.12 10.64
CA HIS A 111 -2.36 -2.75 12.03
C HIS A 111 -1.41 -3.72 12.76
N GLY A 112 -0.37 -4.21 12.07
CA GLY A 112 0.59 -5.19 12.58
C GLY A 112 0.13 -6.65 12.58
N LYS A 113 -1.14 -6.92 12.22
CA LYS A 113 -1.73 -8.25 12.19
C LYS A 113 -1.65 -8.82 10.78
N ASP A 114 -1.04 -10.00 10.60
CA ASP A 114 -1.03 -10.68 9.30
C ASP A 114 -2.43 -11.19 8.94
N VAL A 115 -2.99 -10.63 7.88
CA VAL A 115 -4.32 -10.98 7.37
C VAL A 115 -4.26 -11.79 6.06
N SER A 116 -3.06 -12.08 5.54
CA SER A 116 -2.86 -12.71 4.23
C SER A 116 -3.51 -14.10 4.13
N ARG A 117 -3.61 -14.81 5.24
CA ARG A 117 -4.02 -16.22 5.30
C ARG A 117 -5.24 -16.45 6.19
N MET A 118 -5.94 -15.39 6.54
CA MET A 118 -7.14 -15.48 7.34
C MET A 118 -8.28 -16.12 6.55
N THR A 119 -9.13 -16.83 7.27
CA THR A 119 -10.39 -17.35 6.75
C THR A 119 -11.39 -16.21 6.49
N ASP A 120 -12.42 -16.46 5.70
CA ASP A 120 -13.46 -15.47 5.40
C ASP A 120 -14.17 -14.94 6.67
N ASN A 121 -14.33 -15.77 7.69
CA ASN A 121 -14.91 -15.36 8.97
C ASN A 121 -13.98 -14.40 9.70
N GLU A 122 -12.69 -14.71 9.79
CA GLU A 122 -11.69 -13.85 10.43
C GLU A 122 -11.55 -12.51 9.68
N LEU A 123 -11.55 -12.54 8.34
CA LEU A 123 -11.53 -11.33 7.53
C LEU A 123 -12.80 -10.50 7.72
N SER A 124 -13.95 -11.15 7.93
CA SER A 124 -15.21 -10.45 8.24
C SER A 124 -15.13 -9.70 9.56
N ASP A 125 -14.54 -10.31 10.58
CA ASP A 125 -14.31 -9.65 11.88
C ASP A 125 -13.36 -8.47 11.76
N VAL A 126 -12.26 -8.63 11.02
CA VAL A 126 -11.30 -7.54 10.73
C VAL A 126 -11.99 -6.39 9.99
N ARG A 127 -12.76 -6.66 8.94
CA ARG A 127 -13.52 -5.63 8.22
C ARG A 127 -14.44 -4.85 9.13
N ASN A 128 -15.17 -5.55 9.99
CA ASN A 128 -16.14 -4.91 10.90
C ASN A 128 -15.48 -4.00 11.94
N GLN A 129 -14.26 -4.30 12.33
CA GLN A 129 -13.56 -3.57 13.40
C GLN A 129 -12.64 -2.47 12.86
N GLU A 130 -11.99 -2.68 11.71
CA GLU A 130 -10.85 -1.86 11.27
C GLU A 130 -11.14 -1.06 9.99
N ILE A 131 -12.17 -1.42 9.20
CA ILE A 131 -12.36 -0.88 7.86
C ILE A 131 -13.76 -0.30 7.69
N GLY A 132 -13.84 0.92 7.18
CA GLY A 132 -15.08 1.54 6.73
C GLY A 132 -15.08 1.74 5.21
N PHE A 133 -16.13 1.28 4.52
CA PHE A 133 -16.33 1.51 3.09
C PHE A 133 -17.32 2.63 2.85
N ILE A 134 -16.98 3.52 1.92
CA ILE A 134 -17.88 4.56 1.40
C ILE A 134 -17.98 4.32 -0.11
N PHE A 135 -19.18 4.00 -0.57
CA PHE A 135 -19.48 3.76 -1.98
C PHE A 135 -20.19 4.95 -2.61
#